data_deda9418efa611aae65029e669c36d00
#
_entry.id   deda9418efa611aae65029e669c36d00
#
_cell.length_a   1.000
_cell.length_b   1.000
_cell.length_c   1.000
_cell.angle_alpha   90.00
_cell.angle_beta   90.00
_cell.angle_gamma   90.00
#
_symmetry.space_group_name_H-M   'P 1'
#
loop_
_entity.id
_entity.type
_entity.pdbx_description
1 polymer ?
#
loop_
_entity_poly.entity_id
_entity_poly.type
_entity_poly.pdbx_seq_one_letter_code
_entity_poly.pdbx_strand_id
1 'polypeptide(L)'
;MRKISLHRASKQLLNSTPYSFDNETLYVFKEFFDEETLRAIHSFKVNNKSSVVPAQEDKQRRGWNCNPDVSGSPFDDGDFAVILETVNDLCGTNFTHTSLALWEDTDGYKIEKHIDNKSFVAAMQIFLPTYGEAMVLQDSEPLRNTGTQFYNNNPEGMIQVPFVPNTGYFLTNSQKVFHSSGEPVPQGYIRSSAYFIFK
;
A
#
# COMPACT_ATOMS: atom_id res chain seq x y z
N MET A 1 -13.54 -18.95 12.13
CA MET A 1 -12.53 -18.22 11.34
C MET A 1 -11.50 -17.71 12.35
N ARG A 2 -10.24 -18.03 12.20
CA ARG A 2 -9.19 -17.57 13.13
C ARG A 2 -8.98 -16.08 12.87
N LYS A 3 -8.97 -15.25 13.91
CA LYS A 3 -8.70 -13.82 13.77
C LYS A 3 -7.27 -13.63 13.29
N ILE A 4 -7.11 -12.91 12.20
CA ILE A 4 -5.83 -12.40 11.71
C ILE A 4 -5.37 -11.33 12.69
N SER A 5 -4.09 -11.21 12.93
CA SER A 5 -3.55 -10.21 13.84
C SER A 5 -2.46 -9.38 13.16
N LEU A 6 -2.63 -8.08 13.13
CA LEU A 6 -1.63 -7.14 12.61
C LEU A 6 -0.47 -6.86 13.57
N HIS A 7 -0.31 -7.63 14.65
CA HIS A 7 0.85 -7.49 15.55
C HIS A 7 2.20 -7.70 14.84
N ARG A 8 2.25 -8.57 13.82
CA ARG A 8 3.46 -8.71 12.99
C ARG A 8 3.72 -7.43 12.19
N ALA A 9 2.68 -6.87 11.59
CA ALA A 9 2.76 -5.64 10.83
C ALA A 9 3.31 -4.48 11.68
N SER A 10 2.85 -4.35 12.92
CA SER A 10 3.38 -3.37 13.87
C SER A 10 4.87 -3.53 14.12
N LYS A 11 5.36 -4.76 14.32
CA LYS A 11 6.79 -5.03 14.50
C LYS A 11 7.60 -4.65 13.26
N GLN A 12 7.06 -4.90 12.07
CA GLN A 12 7.75 -4.54 10.82
C GLN A 12 7.81 -3.01 10.63
N LEU A 13 6.79 -2.27 11.02
CA LEU A 13 6.83 -0.81 11.05
C LEU A 13 7.90 -0.29 12.00
N LEU A 14 7.98 -0.81 13.22
CA LEU A 14 9.00 -0.42 14.21
C LEU A 14 10.42 -0.77 13.78
N ASN A 15 10.60 -1.79 12.96
CA ASN A 15 11.89 -2.21 12.39
C ASN A 15 12.16 -1.63 10.99
N SER A 16 11.36 -0.65 10.54
CA SER A 16 11.52 -0.03 9.24
C SER A 16 12.79 0.80 9.14
N THR A 17 13.27 0.98 7.90
CA THR A 17 14.41 1.86 7.64
C THR A 17 13.89 3.27 7.37
N PRO A 18 14.23 4.28 8.21
CA PRO A 18 13.83 5.66 7.98
C PRO A 18 14.75 6.34 6.95
N TYR A 19 14.16 7.10 6.07
CA TYR A 19 14.83 8.00 5.14
C TYR A 19 14.30 9.41 5.36
N SER A 20 15.19 10.36 5.67
CA SER A 20 14.82 11.78 5.78
C SER A 20 14.62 12.37 4.39
N PHE A 21 13.53 13.10 4.20
CA PHE A 21 13.11 13.60 2.91
C PHE A 21 12.40 14.96 3.05
N ASP A 22 13.09 16.05 2.75
CA ASP A 22 12.55 17.43 2.83
C ASP A 22 11.80 17.72 4.16
N ASN A 23 12.37 17.37 5.30
CA ASN A 23 11.78 17.45 6.64
C ASN A 23 10.62 16.45 6.92
N GLU A 24 10.35 15.55 6.00
CA GLU A 24 9.44 14.43 6.19
C GLU A 24 10.23 13.13 6.32
N THR A 25 9.59 12.09 6.82
CA THR A 25 10.22 10.78 6.95
C THR A 25 9.47 9.74 6.13
N LEU A 26 10.23 9.02 5.32
CA LEU A 26 9.79 7.83 4.60
C LEU A 26 10.34 6.61 5.32
N TYR A 27 9.46 5.76 5.82
CA TYR A 27 9.80 4.47 6.41
C TYR A 27 9.60 3.37 5.39
N VAL A 28 10.63 2.56 5.14
CA VAL A 28 10.55 1.41 4.24
C VAL A 28 10.66 0.12 5.04
N PHE A 29 9.76 -0.82 4.79
CA PHE A 29 9.68 -2.09 5.51
C PHE A 29 9.46 -3.27 4.56
N LYS A 30 9.73 -4.48 5.07
CA LYS A 30 9.60 -5.74 4.33
C LYS A 30 8.79 -6.73 5.16
N GLU A 31 8.25 -7.76 4.49
CA GLU A 31 7.52 -8.87 5.14
C GLU A 31 6.40 -8.39 6.07
N PHE A 32 5.64 -7.38 5.63
CA PHE A 32 4.66 -6.67 6.45
C PHE A 32 3.56 -7.60 6.97
N PHE A 33 2.94 -8.35 6.09
CA PHE A 33 1.92 -9.34 6.44
C PHE A 33 2.51 -10.74 6.54
N ASP A 34 1.91 -11.60 7.36
CA ASP A 34 2.16 -13.03 7.28
C ASP A 34 1.40 -13.68 6.11
N GLU A 35 1.74 -14.91 5.81
CA GLU A 35 1.14 -15.64 4.70
C GLU A 35 -0.38 -15.85 4.86
N GLU A 36 -0.87 -16.05 6.09
CA GLU A 36 -2.27 -16.21 6.39
C GLU A 36 -3.05 -14.91 6.06
N THR A 37 -2.51 -13.77 6.44
CA THR A 37 -3.07 -12.44 6.11
C THR A 37 -3.09 -12.19 4.61
N LEU A 38 -1.99 -12.49 3.90
CA LEU A 38 -1.93 -12.33 2.44
C LEU A 38 -2.98 -13.19 1.71
N ARG A 39 -3.17 -14.44 2.15
CA ARG A 39 -4.21 -15.33 1.62
C ARG A 39 -5.62 -14.84 1.91
N ALA A 40 -5.84 -14.29 3.11
CA ALA A 40 -7.14 -13.73 3.48
C ALA A 40 -7.48 -12.47 2.67
N ILE A 41 -6.51 -11.57 2.44
CA ILE A 41 -6.66 -10.42 1.56
C ILE A 41 -7.01 -10.87 0.13
N HIS A 42 -6.30 -11.86 -0.40
CA HIS A 42 -6.61 -12.40 -1.72
C HIS A 42 -8.03 -12.99 -1.79
N SER A 43 -8.38 -13.83 -0.82
CA SER A 43 -9.73 -14.42 -0.72
C SER A 43 -10.82 -13.36 -0.63
N PHE A 44 -10.57 -12.28 0.12
CA PHE A 44 -11.48 -11.15 0.19
C PHE A 44 -11.70 -10.51 -1.19
N LYS A 45 -10.64 -10.23 -1.94
CA LYS A 45 -10.74 -9.66 -3.30
C LYS A 45 -11.54 -10.56 -4.26
N VAL A 46 -11.31 -11.87 -4.20
CA VAL A 46 -12.02 -12.84 -5.05
C VAL A 46 -13.50 -12.90 -4.74
N ASN A 47 -13.87 -12.84 -3.47
CA ASN A 47 -15.26 -13.03 -3.00
C ASN A 47 -16.08 -11.74 -2.97
N ASN A 48 -15.47 -10.58 -3.19
CA ASN A 48 -16.14 -9.29 -3.12
C ASN A 48 -16.07 -8.54 -4.45
N LYS A 49 -17.15 -7.83 -4.76
CA LYS A 49 -17.21 -7.00 -5.97
C LYS A 49 -16.28 -5.81 -5.86
N SER A 50 -15.43 -5.65 -6.87
CA SER A 50 -14.59 -4.45 -7.00
C SER A 50 -15.32 -3.30 -7.65
N SER A 51 -14.89 -2.07 -7.36
CA SER A 51 -15.17 -0.90 -8.17
C SER A 51 -14.12 -0.79 -9.27
N VAL A 52 -14.55 -0.56 -10.50
CA VAL A 52 -13.64 -0.28 -11.63
C VAL A 52 -13.51 1.23 -11.77
N VAL A 53 -12.29 1.73 -11.70
CA VAL A 53 -11.98 3.15 -11.87
C VAL A 53 -11.18 3.32 -13.15
N PRO A 54 -11.77 3.80 -14.24
CA PRO A 54 -11.02 4.18 -15.43
C PRO A 54 -10.08 5.33 -15.09
N ALA A 55 -8.78 5.14 -15.25
CA ALA A 55 -7.79 6.15 -14.91
C ALA A 55 -7.30 6.95 -16.14
N GLN A 56 -7.25 6.30 -17.27
CA GLN A 56 -6.88 6.86 -18.59
C GLN A 56 -7.51 5.93 -19.63
N GLU A 57 -7.65 6.38 -20.88
CA GLU A 57 -8.43 5.69 -21.92
C GLU A 57 -8.50 4.15 -21.80
N ASP A 58 -7.42 3.42 -21.92
CA ASP A 58 -7.41 1.95 -21.84
C ASP A 58 -6.92 1.38 -20.50
N LYS A 59 -6.71 2.23 -19.50
CA LYS A 59 -6.10 1.83 -18.23
C LYS A 59 -7.15 1.76 -17.14
N GLN A 60 -7.14 0.68 -16.39
CA GLN A 60 -8.11 0.45 -15.31
C GLN A 60 -7.41 0.25 -13.97
N ARG A 61 -8.03 0.82 -12.96
CA ARG A 61 -7.79 0.48 -11.56
C ARG A 61 -9.03 -0.18 -10.99
N ARG A 62 -8.84 -1.29 -10.30
CA ARG A 62 -9.89 -1.93 -9.48
C ARG A 62 -9.59 -1.64 -8.03
N GLY A 63 -10.65 -1.36 -7.25
CA GLY A 63 -10.52 -1.07 -5.83
C GLY A 63 -11.52 -1.84 -4.98
N TRP A 64 -11.11 -2.21 -3.78
CA TRP A 64 -11.96 -2.77 -2.73
C TRP A 64 -11.77 -1.96 -1.46
N ASN A 65 -12.88 -1.57 -0.84
CA ASN A 65 -12.84 -1.09 0.53
C ASN A 65 -12.68 -2.29 1.46
N CYS A 66 -11.65 -2.31 2.29
CA CYS A 66 -11.29 -3.41 3.18
C CYS A 66 -11.32 -3.00 4.66
N ASN A 67 -12.12 -1.99 5.00
CA ASN A 67 -12.31 -1.54 6.37
C ASN A 67 -13.06 -2.59 7.22
N PRO A 68 -12.96 -2.53 8.55
CA PRO A 68 -13.57 -3.50 9.47
C PRO A 68 -15.08 -3.64 9.34
N ASP A 69 -15.78 -2.57 8.97
CA ASP A 69 -17.24 -2.50 8.78
C ASP A 69 -17.72 -3.17 7.49
N VAL A 70 -16.79 -3.52 6.60
CA VAL A 70 -17.13 -4.18 5.33
C VAL A 70 -17.33 -5.67 5.54
N SER A 71 -18.45 -6.19 5.08
CA SER A 71 -18.76 -7.61 5.16
C SER A 71 -17.68 -8.47 4.50
N GLY A 72 -17.17 -9.44 5.26
CA GLY A 72 -16.11 -10.34 4.81
C GLY A 72 -14.71 -9.77 4.87
N SER A 73 -14.52 -8.53 5.40
CA SER A 73 -13.19 -8.00 5.67
C SER A 73 -12.37 -8.99 6.52
N PRO A 74 -11.10 -9.23 6.17
CA PRO A 74 -10.23 -10.08 6.99
C PRO A 74 -9.76 -9.38 8.27
N PHE A 75 -10.01 -8.07 8.41
CA PHE A 75 -9.56 -7.23 9.52
C PHE A 75 -10.72 -6.82 10.41
N ASP A 76 -10.43 -6.58 11.68
CA ASP A 76 -11.37 -6.01 12.64
C ASP A 76 -10.87 -4.66 13.20
N ASP A 77 -11.69 -4.00 14.03
CA ASP A 77 -11.35 -2.71 14.64
C ASP A 77 -10.08 -2.79 15.51
N GLY A 78 -9.83 -3.95 16.14
CA GLY A 78 -8.61 -4.17 16.91
C GLY A 78 -7.36 -4.17 16.06
N ASP A 79 -7.41 -4.72 14.84
CA ASP A 79 -6.31 -4.69 13.89
C ASP A 79 -5.98 -3.25 13.47
N PHE A 80 -7.02 -2.46 13.17
CA PHE A 80 -6.85 -1.06 12.80
C PHE A 80 -6.34 -0.22 13.96
N ALA A 81 -6.81 -0.47 15.18
CA ALA A 81 -6.31 0.21 16.38
C ALA A 81 -4.80 -0.06 16.58
N VAL A 82 -4.34 -1.29 16.40
CA VAL A 82 -2.91 -1.66 16.53
C VAL A 82 -2.05 -0.91 15.50
N ILE A 83 -2.49 -0.80 14.24
CA ILE A 83 -1.75 -0.06 13.22
C ILE A 83 -1.73 1.44 13.53
N LEU A 84 -2.86 2.00 13.93
CA LEU A 84 -2.99 3.42 14.26
C LEU A 84 -2.09 3.80 15.44
N GLU A 85 -2.13 3.03 16.53
CA GLU A 85 -1.27 3.21 17.70
C GLU A 85 0.22 3.13 17.31
N THR A 86 0.59 2.10 16.55
CA THR A 86 1.98 1.90 16.10
C THR A 86 2.49 3.08 15.26
N VAL A 87 1.67 3.60 14.35
CA VAL A 87 2.04 4.74 13.50
C VAL A 87 2.15 6.01 14.35
N ASN A 88 1.24 6.22 15.28
CA ASN A 88 1.29 7.36 16.20
C ASN A 88 2.55 7.35 17.06
N ASP A 89 2.90 6.20 17.62
CA ASP A 89 4.11 6.03 18.43
C ASP A 89 5.39 6.26 17.60
N LEU A 90 5.43 5.68 16.38
CA LEU A 90 6.58 5.79 15.47
C LEU A 90 6.86 7.24 15.06
N CYS A 91 5.82 8.03 14.87
CA CYS A 91 5.92 9.38 14.30
C CYS A 91 5.71 10.51 15.32
N GLY A 92 5.31 10.20 16.56
CA GLY A 92 4.92 11.20 17.54
C GLY A 92 3.68 11.99 17.11
N THR A 93 2.72 11.33 16.44
CA THR A 93 1.48 11.92 15.90
C THR A 93 0.26 11.55 16.73
N ASN A 94 -0.88 12.14 16.40
CA ASN A 94 -2.16 11.85 17.04
C ASN A 94 -3.23 11.60 15.98
N PHE A 95 -2.95 10.73 15.01
CA PHE A 95 -3.97 10.29 14.06
C PHE A 95 -5.11 9.59 14.81
N THR A 96 -6.33 9.90 14.43
CA THR A 96 -7.54 9.38 15.08
C THR A 96 -8.29 8.38 14.20
N HIS A 97 -7.92 8.30 12.93
CA HIS A 97 -8.59 7.44 11.97
C HIS A 97 -7.62 6.86 10.95
N THR A 98 -7.85 5.61 10.60
CA THR A 98 -7.21 4.97 9.44
C THR A 98 -8.25 4.19 8.65
N SER A 99 -8.03 4.09 7.35
CA SER A 99 -8.83 3.28 6.45
C SER A 99 -7.96 2.54 5.44
N LEU A 100 -8.44 1.41 4.94
CA LEU A 100 -7.72 0.55 4.01
C LEU A 100 -8.49 0.36 2.70
N ALA A 101 -7.81 0.65 1.61
CA ALA A 101 -8.22 0.27 0.26
C ALA A 101 -7.23 -0.74 -0.33
N LEU A 102 -7.75 -1.74 -1.03
CA LEU A 102 -6.94 -2.63 -1.85
C LEU A 102 -7.07 -2.18 -3.31
N TRP A 103 -5.96 -2.18 -4.02
CA TRP A 103 -5.90 -1.75 -5.41
C TRP A 103 -5.30 -2.82 -6.30
N GLU A 104 -5.80 -2.90 -7.53
CA GLU A 104 -5.18 -3.61 -8.65
C GLU A 104 -5.11 -2.69 -9.85
N ASP A 105 -3.92 -2.52 -10.37
CA ASP A 105 -3.60 -1.71 -11.54
C ASP A 105 -3.14 -2.63 -12.68
N THR A 106 -3.63 -2.41 -13.89
CA THR A 106 -3.35 -3.25 -15.06
C THR A 106 -2.84 -2.44 -16.24
N ASP A 107 -2.32 -3.11 -17.24
CA ASP A 107 -2.07 -2.65 -18.62
C ASP A 107 -1.71 -1.17 -18.79
N GLY A 108 -0.46 -0.85 -18.52
CA GLY A 108 0.08 0.47 -18.72
C GLY A 108 -0.40 1.52 -17.69
N TYR A 109 -1.10 1.10 -16.63
CA TYR A 109 -1.47 2.02 -15.56
C TYR A 109 -0.23 2.67 -14.94
N LYS A 110 -0.28 3.98 -14.81
CA LYS A 110 0.76 4.78 -14.17
C LYS A 110 0.11 5.96 -13.46
N ILE A 111 0.58 6.27 -12.27
CA ILE A 111 0.22 7.50 -11.56
C ILE A 111 1.33 8.52 -11.83
N GLU A 112 0.96 9.64 -12.43
CA GLU A 112 1.89 10.74 -12.67
C GLU A 112 2.31 11.43 -11.35
N LYS A 113 3.37 12.22 -11.40
CA LYS A 113 3.89 12.94 -10.25
C LYS A 113 2.82 13.85 -9.63
N HIS A 114 2.49 13.62 -8.36
CA HIS A 114 1.49 14.36 -7.60
C HIS A 114 1.84 14.42 -6.11
N ILE A 115 1.07 15.15 -5.36
CA ILE A 115 0.96 15.07 -3.90
C ILE A 115 -0.43 14.51 -3.57
N ASP A 116 -0.57 13.90 -2.42
CA ASP A 116 -1.85 13.33 -2.00
C ASP A 116 -2.91 14.39 -1.69
N ASN A 117 -4.16 13.94 -1.67
CA ASN A 117 -5.31 14.79 -1.36
C ASN A 117 -5.20 15.31 0.09
N LYS A 118 -5.60 16.57 0.29
CA LYS A 118 -5.62 17.24 1.60
C LYS A 118 -6.57 16.60 2.63
N SER A 119 -7.37 15.62 2.23
CA SER A 119 -8.28 14.91 3.14
C SER A 119 -7.59 13.88 4.04
N PHE A 120 -6.33 13.53 3.81
CA PHE A 120 -5.52 12.65 4.65
C PHE A 120 -4.10 13.19 4.77
N VAL A 121 -3.46 12.92 5.90
CA VAL A 121 -2.18 13.52 6.26
C VAL A 121 -1.02 12.60 5.93
N ALA A 122 -1.16 11.32 6.21
CA ALA A 122 -0.13 10.32 5.98
C ALA A 122 -0.69 9.13 5.20
N ALA A 123 0.19 8.42 4.53
CA ALA A 123 -0.15 7.26 3.71
C ALA A 123 0.85 6.13 3.88
N MET A 124 0.35 4.90 3.84
CA MET A 124 1.15 3.69 3.84
C MET A 124 0.70 2.79 2.69
N GLN A 125 1.65 2.32 1.89
CA GLN A 125 1.37 1.37 0.81
C GLN A 125 2.19 0.10 1.01
N ILE A 126 1.53 -1.03 0.86
CA ILE A 126 2.15 -2.35 0.85
C ILE A 126 1.88 -2.99 -0.50
N PHE A 127 2.93 -3.38 -1.21
CA PHE A 127 2.82 -4.14 -2.44
C PHE A 127 2.40 -5.57 -2.12
N LEU A 128 1.35 -6.05 -2.75
CA LEU A 128 0.81 -7.38 -2.49
C LEU A 128 1.25 -8.37 -3.56
N PRO A 129 1.46 -9.64 -3.18
CA PRO A 129 1.62 -10.70 -4.17
C PRO A 129 0.33 -10.84 -5.00
N THR A 130 0.50 -11.13 -6.27
CA THR A 130 -0.61 -11.51 -7.15
C THR A 130 -0.64 -13.02 -7.28
N TYR A 131 -1.79 -13.60 -7.00
CA TYR A 131 -2.03 -15.03 -7.15
C TYR A 131 -2.81 -15.26 -8.44
N GLY A 132 -2.31 -16.14 -9.28
CA GLY A 132 -3.01 -16.65 -10.45
C GLY A 132 -3.97 -17.79 -10.07
N GLU A 133 -4.36 -18.58 -11.07
CA GLU A 133 -5.17 -19.79 -10.87
C GLU A 133 -4.50 -20.76 -9.89
N ALA A 134 -5.29 -21.48 -9.13
CA ALA A 134 -4.83 -22.43 -8.11
C ALA A 134 -3.88 -21.84 -7.04
N MET A 135 -3.98 -20.53 -6.75
CA MET A 135 -3.12 -19.86 -5.75
C MET A 135 -1.61 -19.92 -6.06
N VAL A 136 -1.25 -20.04 -7.33
CA VAL A 136 0.15 -19.94 -7.76
C VAL A 136 0.57 -18.47 -7.79
N LEU A 137 1.70 -18.16 -7.14
CA LEU A 137 2.26 -16.81 -7.17
C LEU A 137 2.70 -16.43 -8.58
N GLN A 138 2.27 -15.26 -9.04
CA GLN A 138 2.75 -14.66 -10.26
C GLN A 138 4.20 -14.17 -10.06
N ASP A 139 5.04 -14.35 -11.07
CA ASP A 139 6.36 -13.73 -11.09
C ASP A 139 6.22 -12.20 -11.02
N SER A 140 6.86 -11.59 -10.02
CA SER A 140 6.80 -10.15 -9.78
C SER A 140 8.00 -9.38 -10.33
N GLU A 141 9.01 -10.04 -10.87
CA GLU A 141 10.21 -9.36 -11.39
C GLU A 141 9.89 -8.33 -12.49
N PRO A 142 8.96 -8.60 -13.45
CA PRO A 142 8.55 -7.59 -14.43
C PRO A 142 7.87 -6.35 -13.82
N LEU A 143 7.35 -6.45 -12.59
CA LEU A 143 6.71 -5.34 -11.87
C LEU A 143 7.70 -4.51 -11.05
N ARG A 144 8.97 -4.92 -10.93
CA ARG A 144 9.94 -4.31 -10.00
C ARG A 144 10.03 -2.79 -10.13
N ASN A 145 10.04 -2.27 -11.35
CA ASN A 145 10.17 -0.85 -11.62
C ASN A 145 8.84 -0.08 -11.53
N THR A 146 7.72 -0.76 -11.32
CA THR A 146 6.39 -0.13 -11.18
C THR A 146 6.11 0.37 -9.76
N GLY A 147 7.05 0.25 -8.84
CA GLY A 147 6.95 0.71 -7.47
C GLY A 147 6.74 2.21 -7.33
N THR A 148 6.93 2.77 -6.16
CA THR A 148 6.71 4.21 -5.90
C THR A 148 8.01 4.98 -5.91
N GLN A 149 8.01 6.12 -6.61
CA GLN A 149 9.11 7.08 -6.68
C GLN A 149 8.75 8.32 -5.87
N PHE A 150 9.65 8.75 -5.00
CA PHE A 150 9.53 9.95 -4.17
C PHE A 150 10.53 10.99 -4.65
N TYR A 151 10.07 12.23 -4.76
CA TYR A 151 10.85 13.34 -5.33
C TYR A 151 11.19 14.37 -4.27
N ASN A 152 12.48 14.59 -4.07
CA ASN A 152 13.00 15.65 -3.25
C ASN A 152 13.05 16.98 -4.05
N ASN A 153 13.11 18.11 -3.37
CA ASN A 153 13.41 19.41 -3.98
C ASN A 153 14.81 19.47 -4.64
N ASN A 154 15.72 18.58 -4.24
CA ASN A 154 16.97 18.35 -4.95
C ASN A 154 16.74 17.36 -6.11
N PRO A 155 17.00 17.74 -7.38
CA PRO A 155 16.80 16.88 -8.55
C PRO A 155 17.53 15.53 -8.50
N GLU A 156 18.62 15.44 -7.72
CA GLU A 156 19.40 14.20 -7.54
C GLU A 156 18.84 13.29 -6.43
N GLY A 157 17.85 13.74 -5.69
CA GLY A 157 17.30 13.08 -4.50
C GLY A 157 16.03 12.27 -4.74
N MET A 158 15.98 11.46 -5.80
CA MET A 158 14.86 10.54 -5.97
C MET A 158 15.09 9.25 -5.17
N ILE A 159 14.11 8.87 -4.35
CA ILE A 159 14.08 7.57 -3.68
C ILE A 159 13.05 6.70 -4.41
N GLN A 160 13.45 5.52 -4.83
CA GLN A 160 12.54 4.53 -5.37
C GLN A 160 12.35 3.38 -4.38
N VAL A 161 11.09 3.11 -4.03
CA VAL A 161 10.69 1.89 -3.36
C VAL A 161 10.20 0.92 -4.44
N PRO A 162 11.00 -0.11 -4.80
CA PRO A 162 10.64 -1.01 -5.89
C PRO A 162 9.41 -1.84 -5.53
N PHE A 163 8.67 -2.27 -6.55
CA PHE A 163 7.63 -3.26 -6.33
C PHE A 163 8.28 -4.60 -5.98
N VAL A 164 8.16 -4.97 -4.72
CA VAL A 164 8.51 -6.29 -4.22
C VAL A 164 7.35 -6.76 -3.35
N PRO A 165 6.76 -7.93 -3.59
CA PRO A 165 5.63 -8.41 -2.81
C PRO A 165 5.90 -8.37 -1.31
N ASN A 166 4.89 -7.95 -0.55
CA ASN A 166 4.93 -7.83 0.90
C ASN A 166 5.98 -6.85 1.46
N THR A 167 6.45 -5.94 0.61
CA THR A 167 7.23 -4.76 1.03
C THR A 167 6.37 -3.52 0.89
N GLY A 168 6.75 -2.45 1.56
CA GLY A 168 6.02 -1.22 1.47
C GLY A 168 6.73 -0.05 2.10
N TYR A 169 5.99 1.04 2.20
CA TYR A 169 6.45 2.26 2.82
C TYR A 169 5.34 2.94 3.63
N PHE A 170 5.74 3.75 4.59
CA PHE A 170 4.91 4.72 5.27
C PHE A 170 5.54 6.11 5.10
N LEU A 171 4.74 7.08 4.67
CA LEU A 171 5.13 8.47 4.47
C LEU A 171 4.39 9.36 5.46
N THR A 172 5.11 10.07 6.32
CA THR A 172 4.55 10.85 7.44
C THR A 172 3.68 12.02 7.02
N ASN A 173 3.91 12.58 5.82
CA ASN A 173 3.15 13.72 5.31
C ASN A 173 3.05 13.66 3.79
N SER A 174 2.14 12.83 3.32
CA SER A 174 1.97 12.58 1.89
C SER A 174 1.46 13.79 1.08
N GLN A 175 0.92 14.81 1.77
CA GLN A 175 0.49 16.07 1.15
C GLN A 175 1.64 17.02 0.78
N LYS A 176 2.85 16.77 1.24
CA LYS A 176 4.01 17.63 0.99
C LYS A 176 5.06 17.01 0.09
N VAL A 177 5.05 15.70 -0.04
CA VAL A 177 6.05 14.97 -0.81
C VAL A 177 5.49 14.58 -2.17
N PHE A 178 6.09 15.10 -3.22
CA PHE A 178 5.76 14.66 -4.57
C PHE A 178 6.17 13.20 -4.77
N HIS A 179 5.24 12.41 -5.30
CA HIS A 179 5.50 11.02 -5.62
C HIS A 179 4.73 10.58 -6.88
N SER A 180 5.16 9.48 -7.46
CA SER A 180 4.51 8.84 -8.61
C SER A 180 4.62 7.34 -8.50
N SER A 181 3.88 6.58 -9.28
CA SER A 181 4.32 5.22 -9.58
C SER A 181 5.58 5.29 -10.48
N GLY A 182 6.38 4.24 -10.44
CA GLY A 182 7.52 4.11 -11.34
C GLY A 182 7.10 3.93 -12.79
N GLU A 183 7.59 2.89 -13.44
CA GLU A 183 7.20 2.54 -14.80
C GLU A 183 5.72 2.13 -14.90
N PRO A 184 5.10 2.24 -16.07
CA PRO A 184 3.76 1.70 -16.30
C PRO A 184 3.70 0.19 -16.03
N VAL A 185 2.56 -0.29 -15.58
CA VAL A 185 2.33 -1.74 -15.39
C VAL A 185 2.46 -2.45 -16.74
N PRO A 186 3.34 -3.44 -16.87
CA PRO A 186 3.51 -4.18 -18.13
C PRO A 186 2.23 -4.92 -18.53
N GLN A 187 2.06 -5.12 -19.83
CA GLN A 187 0.92 -5.86 -20.37
C GLN A 187 0.86 -7.29 -19.81
N GLY A 188 -0.32 -7.72 -19.40
CA GLY A 188 -0.56 -9.05 -18.85
C GLY A 188 -0.19 -9.21 -17.38
N TYR A 189 0.28 -8.13 -16.73
CA TYR A 189 0.61 -8.13 -15.30
C TYR A 189 -0.40 -7.31 -14.49
N ILE A 190 -0.51 -7.65 -13.21
CA ILE A 190 -1.34 -6.94 -12.24
C ILE A 190 -0.45 -6.46 -11.11
N ARG A 191 -0.39 -5.14 -10.90
CA ARG A 191 0.23 -4.54 -9.73
C ARG A 191 -0.81 -4.41 -8.62
N SER A 192 -0.66 -5.20 -7.57
CA SER A 192 -1.60 -5.23 -6.44
C SER A 192 -1.01 -4.53 -5.22
N SER A 193 -1.81 -3.75 -4.50
CA SER A 193 -1.37 -3.09 -3.26
C SER A 193 -2.48 -2.93 -2.23
N ALA A 194 -2.07 -2.84 -0.96
CA ALA A 194 -2.88 -2.38 0.17
C ALA A 194 -2.46 -0.93 0.48
N TYR A 195 -3.43 -0.04 0.63
CA TYR A 195 -3.18 1.39 0.83
C TYR A 195 -3.95 1.88 2.04
N PHE A 196 -3.21 2.20 3.11
CA PHE A 196 -3.74 2.81 4.31
C PHE A 196 -3.60 4.34 4.21
N ILE A 197 -4.62 5.04 4.63
CA ILE A 197 -4.61 6.49 4.82
C ILE A 197 -4.87 6.83 6.29
N PHE A 198 -4.22 7.88 6.77
CA PHE A 198 -4.29 8.33 8.16
C PHE A 198 -4.77 9.79 8.24
N LYS A 199 -5.64 10.04 9.26
CA LYS A 199 -6.23 11.36 9.52
C LYS A 199 -6.13 11.72 10.98
#